data_a1a547ef9fed513ab3766cee54305c86
#
_entry.id   a1a547ef9fed513ab3766cee54305c86
#
_cell.length_a   1.000
_cell.length_b   1.000
_cell.length_c   1.000
_cell.angle_alpha   90.00
_cell.angle_beta   90.00
_cell.angle_gamma   90.00
#
_symmetry.space_group_name_H-M   'P 1'
#
loop_
_entity.id
_entity.type
_entity.pdbx_description
1 polymer ?
#
loop_
_entity_poly.entity_id
_entity_poly.type
_entity_poly.pdbx_seq_one_letter_code
_entity_poly.pdbx_strand_id
1 'polypeptide(L)'
;ELNGTFCSGNLLPTKATYSLTEKKVPRTARLKRDEMLMLLARKYFQSHSPATFEDYVXWSGQSTSDCQRGIELLGSELRIEKWKDYRFYLHESCRTRGFRSGKTHLIAPFDEYLIGYKSRELVIHPHQMPSAYTNNGIFFPVIAHDGRICGNWNPWEKNLNISYFDSIEKDLSFEKQWNTFNETIKKK
;
A
#
# COMPACT_ATOMS: atom_id res chain seq x y z
N GLU A 1 2.98 22.45 -0.74
CA GLU A 1 3.39 21.14 -1.33
C GLU A 1 2.58 20.80 -2.59
N LEU A 2 1.26 21.02 -2.59
CA LEU A 2 0.38 20.57 -3.69
C LEU A 2 0.80 21.05 -5.09
N ASN A 3 1.38 22.24 -5.18
CA ASN A 3 1.85 22.78 -6.48
C ASN A 3 3.33 22.47 -6.76
N GLY A 4 3.96 21.65 -5.92
CA GLY A 4 5.35 21.22 -6.12
C GLY A 4 6.43 22.24 -5.76
N THR A 5 6.06 23.40 -5.22
CA THR A 5 7.06 24.42 -4.83
C THR A 5 7.91 23.96 -3.64
N PHE A 6 7.26 23.28 -2.69
CA PHE A 6 7.91 22.76 -1.48
C PHE A 6 7.70 21.26 -1.38
N CYS A 7 8.67 20.56 -0.85
CA CYS A 7 8.59 19.13 -0.50
C CYS A 7 9.05 18.94 0.94
N SER A 8 8.87 17.75 1.46
CA SER A 8 9.33 17.39 2.80
C SER A 8 10.84 17.60 2.90
N GLY A 9 11.28 18.25 3.95
CA GLY A 9 12.69 18.54 4.24
C GLY A 9 13.39 17.38 4.94
N ASN A 10 14.38 17.70 5.76
CA ASN A 10 15.09 16.71 6.55
C ASN A 10 14.23 16.23 7.72
N LEU A 11 14.33 14.95 8.03
CA LEU A 11 13.62 14.39 9.19
C LEU A 11 14.31 14.86 10.48
N LEU A 12 13.53 15.53 11.33
CA LEU A 12 13.97 15.89 12.68
C LEU A 12 13.05 15.18 13.68
N PRO A 13 13.56 14.81 14.87
CA PRO A 13 12.77 14.00 15.81
C PRO A 13 11.43 14.61 16.23
N THR A 14 11.34 15.93 16.31
CA THR A 14 10.16 16.61 16.86
C THR A 14 9.51 17.61 15.90
N LYS A 15 10.02 17.77 14.70
CA LYS A 15 9.52 18.81 13.78
C LYS A 15 9.47 18.32 12.33
N ALA A 16 8.34 18.58 11.69
CA ALA A 16 8.26 18.50 10.23
C ALA A 16 9.07 19.68 9.64
N THR A 17 9.88 19.41 8.64
CA THR A 17 10.62 20.45 7.94
C THR A 17 10.27 20.43 6.46
N TYR A 18 10.49 21.54 5.79
CA TYR A 18 10.19 21.70 4.36
C TYR A 18 11.43 22.24 3.64
N SER A 19 11.54 21.90 2.39
CA SER A 19 12.60 22.37 1.51
C SER A 19 12.00 22.84 0.19
N LEU A 20 12.67 23.76 -0.48
CA LEU A 20 12.33 24.08 -1.86
C LEU A 20 12.58 22.83 -2.71
N THR A 21 11.59 22.44 -3.51
CA THR A 21 11.68 21.23 -4.36
C THR A 21 12.90 21.33 -5.30
N GLU A 22 13.13 22.50 -5.89
CA GLU A 22 14.27 22.70 -6.79
C GLU A 22 15.65 22.49 -6.14
N LYS A 23 15.74 22.60 -4.79
CA LYS A 23 16.99 22.38 -4.06
C LYS A 23 17.18 20.92 -3.66
N LYS A 24 16.08 20.20 -3.45
CA LYS A 24 16.12 18.82 -2.92
C LYS A 24 15.94 17.75 -4.00
N VAL A 25 15.13 18.05 -5.01
CA VAL A 25 14.84 17.10 -6.08
C VAL A 25 15.69 17.45 -7.30
N PRO A 26 16.58 16.55 -7.73
CA PRO A 26 17.41 16.82 -8.92
C PRO A 26 16.54 17.11 -10.15
N ARG A 27 16.98 18.03 -10.97
CA ARG A 27 16.30 18.28 -12.26
C ARG A 27 16.47 17.04 -13.13
N THR A 28 15.33 16.46 -13.51
CA THR A 28 15.27 15.34 -14.44
C THR A 28 14.93 15.85 -15.84
N ALA A 29 15.25 15.06 -16.83
CA ALA A 29 14.82 15.37 -18.21
C ALA A 29 13.30 15.53 -18.25
N ARG A 30 12.82 16.49 -19.01
CA ARG A 30 11.38 16.67 -19.23
C ARG A 30 10.85 15.51 -20.05
N LEU A 31 10.09 14.66 -19.41
CA LEU A 31 9.39 13.57 -20.09
C LEU A 31 8.20 14.12 -20.86
N LYS A 32 7.89 13.51 -21.98
CA LYS A 32 6.63 13.79 -22.71
C LYS A 32 5.45 13.23 -21.88
N ARG A 33 4.24 13.76 -22.13
CA ARG A 33 3.05 13.34 -21.40
C ARG A 33 2.86 11.81 -21.40
N ASP A 34 2.93 11.19 -22.56
CA ASP A 34 2.77 9.74 -22.69
C ASP A 34 3.84 8.97 -21.90
N GLU A 35 5.07 9.46 -21.89
CA GLU A 35 6.17 8.85 -21.10
C GLU A 35 5.88 8.93 -19.61
N MET A 36 5.33 10.06 -19.13
CA MET A 36 4.97 10.24 -17.72
C MET A 36 3.83 9.31 -17.34
N LEU A 37 2.78 9.22 -18.17
CA LEU A 37 1.63 8.35 -17.92
C LEU A 37 2.04 6.88 -17.90
N MET A 38 2.86 6.48 -18.87
CA MET A 38 3.39 5.11 -18.95
C MET A 38 4.23 4.77 -17.70
N LEU A 39 5.12 5.67 -17.31
CA LEU A 39 6.00 5.46 -16.15
C LEU A 39 5.18 5.36 -14.85
N LEU A 40 4.18 6.22 -14.68
CA LEU A 40 3.31 6.20 -13.51
C LEU A 40 2.55 4.87 -13.41
N ALA A 41 1.94 4.44 -14.52
CA ALA A 41 1.22 3.16 -14.58
C ALA A 41 2.16 1.99 -14.32
N ARG A 42 3.35 1.99 -14.93
CA ARG A 42 4.34 0.93 -14.70
C ARG A 42 4.71 0.81 -13.23
N LYS A 43 5.04 1.92 -12.57
CA LYS A 43 5.41 1.91 -11.15
C LYS A 43 4.27 1.40 -10.27
N TYR A 44 3.04 1.82 -10.56
CA TYR A 44 1.89 1.34 -9.80
C TYR A 44 1.73 -0.19 -9.96
N PHE A 45 1.62 -0.67 -11.19
CA PHE A 45 1.38 -2.10 -11.42
C PHE A 45 2.58 -2.98 -11.02
N GLN A 46 3.80 -2.48 -11.04
CA GLN A 46 4.96 -3.21 -10.52
C GLN A 46 4.86 -3.47 -9.01
N SER A 47 4.29 -2.53 -8.27
CA SER A 47 4.21 -2.62 -6.80
C SER A 47 2.86 -3.11 -6.29
N HIS A 48 1.77 -2.94 -7.05
CA HIS A 48 0.40 -3.18 -6.58
C HIS A 48 -0.33 -4.30 -7.32
N SER A 49 0.30 -4.98 -8.28
CA SER A 49 -0.36 -6.12 -8.96
C SER A 49 -0.62 -7.28 -8.00
N PRO A 50 -1.79 -7.92 -8.09
CA PRO A 50 -2.89 -7.64 -9.00
C PRO A 50 -3.74 -6.46 -8.53
N ALA A 51 -4.12 -5.56 -9.44
CA ALA A 51 -4.95 -4.41 -9.13
C ALA A 51 -5.96 -4.15 -10.25
N THR A 52 -7.10 -3.55 -9.91
CA THR A 52 -8.11 -3.20 -10.90
C THR A 52 -7.80 -1.83 -11.51
N PHE A 53 -8.52 -1.49 -12.58
CA PHE A 53 -8.46 -0.15 -13.17
C PHE A 53 -8.88 0.91 -12.16
N GLU A 54 -9.93 0.62 -11.41
CA GLU A 54 -10.50 1.52 -10.41
C GLU A 54 -9.53 1.77 -9.25
N ASP A 55 -8.73 0.77 -8.89
CA ASP A 55 -7.67 0.92 -7.88
C ASP A 55 -6.62 1.92 -8.38
N TYR A 56 -6.17 1.75 -9.61
CA TYR A 56 -5.17 2.64 -10.22
C TYR A 56 -5.68 4.08 -10.32
N VAL A 57 -6.88 4.27 -10.74
CA VAL A 57 -7.53 5.59 -10.72
C VAL A 57 -7.58 6.16 -9.29
N UNK A 58 -7.83 5.39 -8.24
CA UNK A 58 -7.89 5.79 -7.08
C UNK A 58 -6.76 6.14 -6.53
N TRP A 59 -5.75 5.43 -6.76
CA TRP A 59 -4.38 5.68 -6.25
C TRP A 59 -3.72 6.89 -6.92
N SER A 60 -3.78 6.95 -8.23
CA SER A 60 -3.03 7.97 -8.98
C SER A 60 -3.63 9.37 -8.92
N GLY A 61 -4.92 9.48 -8.69
CA GLY A 61 -5.63 10.76 -8.74
C GLY A 61 -5.71 11.36 -10.15
N GLN A 62 -5.34 10.61 -11.17
CA GLN A 62 -5.39 11.08 -12.56
C GLN A 62 -6.77 10.89 -13.16
N SER A 63 -7.03 11.57 -14.28
CA SER A 63 -8.27 11.37 -15.00
C SER A 63 -8.37 9.93 -15.51
N THR A 64 -9.60 9.44 -15.66
CA THR A 64 -9.87 8.10 -16.20
C THR A 64 -9.20 7.92 -17.57
N SER A 65 -9.24 8.95 -18.44
CA SER A 65 -8.61 8.91 -19.75
C SER A 65 -7.09 8.82 -19.68
N ASP A 66 -6.45 9.52 -18.75
CA ASP A 66 -5.00 9.45 -18.55
C ASP A 66 -4.59 8.09 -18.01
N CYS A 67 -5.37 7.55 -17.05
CA CYS A 67 -5.11 6.20 -16.52
C CYS A 67 -5.24 5.15 -17.62
N GLN A 68 -6.29 5.24 -18.44
CA GLN A 68 -6.48 4.33 -19.57
C GLN A 68 -5.31 4.44 -20.55
N ARG A 69 -4.89 5.68 -20.88
CA ARG A 69 -3.75 5.91 -21.77
C ARG A 69 -2.46 5.31 -21.21
N GLY A 70 -2.20 5.48 -19.91
CA GLY A 70 -1.02 4.89 -19.24
C GLY A 70 -0.99 3.37 -19.34
N ILE A 71 -2.14 2.72 -19.15
CA ILE A 71 -2.28 1.26 -19.26
C ILE A 71 -2.04 0.79 -20.71
N GLU A 72 -2.63 1.50 -21.68
CA GLU A 72 -2.45 1.17 -23.10
C GLU A 72 -0.99 1.23 -23.52
N LEU A 73 -0.26 2.23 -23.03
CA LEU A 73 1.15 2.40 -23.35
C LEU A 73 2.05 1.30 -22.79
N LEU A 74 1.62 0.61 -21.71
CA LEU A 74 2.35 -0.55 -21.17
C LEU A 74 2.21 -1.79 -22.08
N GLY A 75 1.11 -1.90 -22.81
CA GLY A 75 0.92 -2.99 -23.75
C GLY A 75 1.11 -4.37 -23.12
N SER A 76 2.06 -5.13 -23.63
CA SER A 76 2.33 -6.52 -23.18
C SER A 76 2.95 -6.64 -21.78
N GLU A 77 3.39 -5.54 -21.16
CA GLU A 77 3.87 -5.57 -19.79
C GLU A 77 2.76 -5.93 -18.79
N LEU A 78 1.47 -5.72 -19.19
CA LEU A 78 0.31 -6.04 -18.38
C LEU A 78 -0.48 -7.18 -18.98
N ARG A 79 -0.73 -8.22 -18.20
CA ARG A 79 -1.73 -9.23 -18.56
C ARG A 79 -2.99 -9.00 -17.73
N ILE A 80 -4.12 -9.45 -18.27
CA ILE A 80 -5.42 -9.28 -17.63
C ILE A 80 -5.92 -10.65 -17.16
N GLU A 81 -6.32 -10.71 -15.90
CA GLU A 81 -6.92 -11.89 -15.30
C GLU A 81 -8.30 -11.53 -14.76
N LYS A 82 -9.27 -12.40 -15.01
CA LYS A 82 -10.64 -12.23 -14.47
C LYS A 82 -10.85 -13.18 -13.31
N TRP A 83 -11.44 -12.68 -12.23
CA TRP A 83 -11.85 -13.48 -11.09
C TRP A 83 -13.16 -12.92 -10.54
N LYS A 84 -14.21 -13.70 -10.61
CA LYS A 84 -15.59 -13.24 -10.33
C LYS A 84 -15.89 -12.02 -11.21
N ASP A 85 -16.36 -10.94 -10.61
CA ASP A 85 -16.72 -9.70 -11.30
C ASP A 85 -15.54 -8.73 -11.45
N TYR A 86 -14.35 -9.14 -10.97
CA TYR A 86 -13.17 -8.30 -11.02
C TYR A 86 -12.32 -8.57 -12.25
N ARG A 87 -11.78 -7.51 -12.81
CA ARG A 87 -10.80 -7.56 -13.89
C ARG A 87 -9.48 -6.97 -13.35
N PHE A 88 -8.51 -7.84 -13.14
CA PHE A 88 -7.21 -7.47 -12.58
C PHE A 88 -6.18 -7.30 -13.68
N TYR A 89 -5.38 -6.26 -13.53
CA TYR A 89 -4.16 -6.05 -14.30
C TYR A 89 -2.98 -6.54 -13.46
N LEU A 90 -2.14 -7.37 -14.09
CA LEU A 90 -0.95 -7.93 -13.44
C LEU A 90 0.26 -7.57 -14.29
N HIS A 91 1.20 -6.85 -13.71
CA HIS A 91 2.48 -6.57 -14.35
C HIS A 91 3.27 -7.88 -14.52
N GLU A 92 4.05 -8.00 -15.57
CA GLU A 92 4.85 -9.21 -15.87
C GLU A 92 5.78 -9.60 -14.71
N SER A 93 6.22 -8.65 -13.89
CA SER A 93 7.05 -8.93 -12.71
C SER A 93 6.27 -9.50 -11.52
N CYS A 94 4.93 -9.53 -11.58
CA CYS A 94 4.10 -10.02 -10.48
C CYS A 94 4.28 -11.53 -10.30
N ARG A 95 4.73 -11.95 -9.13
CA ARG A 95 4.88 -13.36 -8.80
C ARG A 95 3.55 -13.95 -8.37
N THR A 96 3.03 -14.87 -9.15
CA THR A 96 1.73 -15.53 -8.91
C THR A 96 1.88 -16.98 -8.43
N ARG A 97 3.12 -17.43 -8.17
CA ARG A 97 3.40 -18.78 -7.70
C ARG A 97 4.26 -18.73 -6.45
N GLY A 98 4.25 -19.80 -5.69
CA GLY A 98 5.08 -19.95 -4.49
C GLY A 98 4.46 -19.36 -3.22
N PHE A 99 3.15 -19.09 -3.23
CA PHE A 99 2.44 -18.70 -2.01
C PHE A 99 2.57 -19.81 -0.97
N ARG A 100 2.88 -19.42 0.26
CA ARG A 100 2.93 -20.33 1.41
C ARG A 100 1.92 -19.84 2.44
N SER A 101 1.01 -20.70 2.84
CA SER A 101 0.01 -20.39 3.86
C SER A 101 0.65 -20.24 5.25
N GLY A 102 -0.10 -19.70 6.18
CA GLY A 102 0.33 -19.49 7.56
C GLY A 102 1.22 -18.27 7.72
N LYS A 103 1.15 -17.30 6.80
CA LYS A 103 1.94 -16.07 6.89
C LYS A 103 1.12 -14.95 7.51
N THR A 104 1.69 -14.34 8.53
CA THR A 104 1.07 -13.24 9.24
C THR A 104 1.99 -12.01 9.21
N HIS A 105 1.36 -10.85 9.02
CA HIS A 105 2.07 -9.57 8.93
C HIS A 105 1.41 -8.54 9.82
N LEU A 106 2.23 -7.80 10.57
CA LEU A 106 1.81 -6.59 11.29
C LEU A 106 1.94 -5.44 10.31
N ILE A 107 0.81 -4.87 9.92
CA ILE A 107 0.71 -3.81 8.91
C ILE A 107 0.59 -2.47 9.65
N ALA A 108 1.45 -1.53 9.30
CA ALA A 108 1.50 -0.21 9.93
C ALA A 108 0.24 0.63 9.60
N PRO A 109 -0.08 1.64 10.40
CA PRO A 109 -1.14 2.58 9.99
C PRO A 109 -0.73 3.27 8.69
N PHE A 110 -1.70 3.56 7.85
CA PHE A 110 -1.51 4.21 6.54
C PHE A 110 -0.60 3.43 5.57
N ASP A 111 -0.56 2.10 5.71
CA ASP A 111 0.19 1.25 4.79
C ASP A 111 -0.52 1.14 3.43
N GLU A 112 0.27 1.05 2.37
CA GLU A 112 -0.24 0.89 0.98
C GLU A 112 -1.11 -0.35 0.80
N TYR A 113 -0.97 -1.36 1.66
CA TYR A 113 -1.81 -2.56 1.63
C TYR A 113 -3.30 -2.24 1.70
N LEU A 114 -3.67 -1.17 2.42
CA LEU A 114 -5.06 -0.72 2.50
C LEU A 114 -5.31 0.56 1.69
N ILE A 115 -4.38 1.52 1.69
CA ILE A 115 -4.65 2.80 1.00
C ILE A 115 -4.42 2.74 -0.50
N GLY A 116 -3.62 1.79 -0.98
CA GLY A 116 -3.29 1.66 -2.40
C GLY A 116 -4.41 1.11 -3.28
N TYR A 117 -5.54 0.73 -2.67
CA TYR A 117 -6.66 0.08 -3.37
C TYR A 117 -7.98 0.76 -3.04
N LYS A 118 -8.84 0.89 -4.05
CA LYS A 118 -10.19 1.45 -3.89
C LYS A 118 -11.11 0.44 -3.19
N SER A 119 -11.10 -0.79 -3.68
CA SER A 119 -11.92 -1.89 -3.14
C SER A 119 -11.12 -2.73 -2.17
N ARG A 120 -11.59 -2.82 -0.93
CA ARG A 120 -10.89 -3.53 0.14
C ARG A 120 -11.58 -4.82 0.57
N GLU A 121 -12.77 -5.10 0.03
CA GLU A 121 -13.56 -6.30 0.38
C GLU A 121 -12.85 -7.62 0.02
N LEU A 122 -11.82 -7.57 -0.79
CA LEU A 122 -11.00 -8.75 -1.10
C LEU A 122 -10.08 -9.14 0.06
N VAL A 123 -9.72 -8.18 0.91
CA VAL A 123 -8.77 -8.40 2.00
C VAL A 123 -9.38 -8.20 3.38
N ILE A 124 -10.57 -7.57 3.49
CA ILE A 124 -11.26 -7.36 4.76
C ILE A 124 -12.76 -7.48 4.56
N HIS A 125 -13.43 -8.17 5.49
CA HIS A 125 -14.89 -8.32 5.42
C HIS A 125 -15.57 -6.95 5.65
N PRO A 126 -16.64 -6.61 4.90
CA PRO A 126 -17.28 -5.30 5.03
C PRO A 126 -17.64 -4.88 6.46
N HIS A 127 -18.18 -5.80 7.28
CA HIS A 127 -18.55 -5.45 8.67
C HIS A 127 -17.34 -5.16 9.56
N GLN A 128 -16.12 -5.58 9.16
CA GLN A 128 -14.88 -5.34 9.91
C GLN A 128 -14.16 -4.06 9.47
N MET A 129 -14.56 -3.46 8.34
CA MET A 129 -13.91 -2.25 7.80
C MET A 129 -13.81 -1.10 8.81
N PRO A 130 -14.87 -0.80 9.62
CA PRO A 130 -14.77 0.28 10.60
C PRO A 130 -13.70 0.07 11.67
N SER A 131 -13.26 -1.17 11.88
CA SER A 131 -12.15 -1.48 12.79
C SER A 131 -10.77 -1.29 12.15
N ALA A 132 -10.70 -1.21 10.81
CA ALA A 132 -9.45 -1.04 10.08
C ALA A 132 -9.21 0.42 9.65
N TYR A 133 -10.29 1.17 9.36
CA TYR A 133 -10.18 2.58 8.96
C TYR A 133 -11.49 3.31 9.18
N THR A 134 -11.39 4.65 9.28
CA THR A 134 -12.57 5.52 9.47
C THR A 134 -12.99 6.16 8.16
N ASN A 135 -14.21 6.70 8.12
CA ASN A 135 -14.72 7.46 6.98
C ASN A 135 -13.91 8.75 6.72
N ASN A 136 -13.19 9.23 7.73
CA ASN A 136 -12.32 10.41 7.59
C ASN A 136 -10.91 10.06 7.10
N GLY A 137 -10.70 8.82 6.65
CA GLY A 137 -9.41 8.41 6.08
C GLY A 137 -8.31 8.13 7.09
N ILE A 138 -8.65 7.83 8.35
CA ILE A 138 -7.68 7.39 9.35
C ILE A 138 -7.57 5.87 9.22
N PHE A 139 -6.37 5.36 8.97
CA PHE A 139 -6.09 3.93 8.86
C PHE A 139 -5.36 3.46 10.12
N PHE A 140 -5.87 2.40 10.73
CA PHE A 140 -5.33 1.83 11.97
C PHE A 140 -4.28 0.75 11.66
N PRO A 141 -3.39 0.44 12.63
CA PRO A 141 -2.51 -0.71 12.49
C PRO A 141 -3.36 -1.99 12.44
N VAL A 142 -3.13 -2.83 11.43
CA VAL A 142 -3.92 -4.04 11.23
C VAL A 142 -3.03 -5.28 11.10
N ILE A 143 -3.63 -6.44 11.31
CA ILE A 143 -2.98 -7.74 11.16
C ILE A 143 -3.52 -8.39 9.90
N ALA A 144 -2.63 -8.81 9.00
CA ALA A 144 -2.99 -9.60 7.84
C ALA A 144 -2.48 -11.03 8.01
N HIS A 145 -3.37 -12.01 7.93
CA HIS A 145 -3.03 -13.43 7.92
C HIS A 145 -3.43 -14.01 6.57
N ASP A 146 -2.46 -14.58 5.89
CA ASP A 146 -2.64 -15.14 4.53
C ASP A 146 -3.36 -14.16 3.58
N GLY A 147 -3.01 -12.87 3.69
CA GLY A 147 -3.55 -11.82 2.84
C GLY A 147 -4.90 -11.27 3.27
N ARG A 148 -5.47 -11.73 4.39
CA ARG A 148 -6.75 -11.19 4.89
C ARG A 148 -6.56 -10.47 6.20
N ILE A 149 -7.16 -9.31 6.32
CA ILE A 149 -7.15 -8.53 7.56
C ILE A 149 -8.02 -9.26 8.59
N CYS A 150 -7.44 -9.52 9.77
CA CYS A 150 -8.11 -10.33 10.79
C CYS A 150 -8.06 -9.71 12.19
N GLY A 151 -7.48 -8.51 12.33
CA GLY A 151 -7.41 -7.87 13.64
C GLY A 151 -6.61 -6.57 13.61
N ASN A 152 -6.47 -5.98 14.79
CA ASN A 152 -5.65 -4.79 15.03
C ASN A 152 -4.49 -5.13 15.95
N TRP A 153 -3.43 -4.34 15.84
CA TRP A 153 -2.33 -4.39 16.79
C TRP A 153 -2.02 -2.97 17.28
N ASN A 154 -1.50 -2.89 18.49
CA ASN A 154 -1.11 -1.61 19.06
C ASN A 154 0.13 -1.81 19.94
N PRO A 155 1.20 -1.06 19.69
CA PRO A 155 2.33 -1.06 20.62
C PRO A 155 1.94 -0.25 21.87
N TRP A 156 1.79 -0.92 22.99
CA TRP A 156 1.55 -0.25 24.28
C TRP A 156 2.74 -0.50 25.18
N GLU A 157 3.47 0.57 25.49
CA GLU A 157 4.72 0.51 26.23
C GLU A 157 5.73 -0.42 25.53
N LYS A 158 6.04 -1.57 26.14
CA LYS A 158 6.97 -2.57 25.57
C LYS A 158 6.23 -3.82 25.05
N ASN A 159 4.91 -3.82 25.14
CA ASN A 159 4.09 -4.99 24.82
C ASN A 159 3.36 -4.80 23.50
N LEU A 160 3.05 -5.91 22.87
CA LEU A 160 2.21 -5.95 21.68
C LEU A 160 0.80 -6.35 22.10
N ASN A 161 -0.16 -5.43 21.97
CA ASN A 161 -1.57 -5.73 22.18
C ASN A 161 -2.21 -6.11 20.85
N ILE A 162 -2.87 -7.25 20.82
CA ILE A 162 -3.52 -7.80 19.64
C ILE A 162 -5.01 -7.96 19.94
N SER A 163 -5.85 -7.51 18.99
CA SER A 163 -7.30 -7.67 19.05
C SER A 163 -7.76 -8.29 17.75
N TYR A 164 -8.21 -9.53 17.78
CA TYR A 164 -8.75 -10.21 16.60
C TYR A 164 -10.22 -9.83 16.38
N PHE A 165 -10.62 -9.76 15.11
CA PHE A 165 -12.00 -9.44 14.74
C PHE A 165 -12.94 -10.61 14.96
N ASP A 166 -12.44 -11.83 14.76
CA ASP A 166 -13.20 -13.08 14.97
C ASP A 166 -12.35 -14.03 15.81
N SER A 167 -12.94 -15.15 16.20
CA SER A 167 -12.26 -16.20 16.99
C SER A 167 -11.24 -16.94 16.08
N ILE A 168 -10.06 -16.38 15.98
CA ILE A 168 -8.94 -16.98 15.23
C ILE A 168 -7.95 -17.54 16.27
N GLU A 169 -7.41 -18.71 16.00
CA GLU A 169 -6.36 -19.29 16.83
C GLU A 169 -5.16 -18.34 16.91
N LYS A 170 -4.67 -18.14 18.13
CA LYS A 170 -3.52 -17.27 18.36
C LYS A 170 -2.29 -17.80 17.61
N ASP A 171 -1.81 -17.01 16.68
CA ASP A 171 -0.58 -17.33 15.94
C ASP A 171 0.61 -16.76 16.73
N LEU A 172 1.38 -17.64 17.32
CA LEU A 172 2.57 -17.30 18.12
C LEU A 172 3.67 -16.62 17.30
N SER A 173 3.57 -16.63 15.95
CA SER A 173 4.55 -15.98 15.10
C SER A 173 4.62 -14.46 15.30
N PHE A 174 3.55 -13.85 15.80
CA PHE A 174 3.52 -12.39 16.06
C PHE A 174 4.55 -11.94 17.08
N GLU A 175 4.73 -12.69 18.16
CA GLU A 175 5.70 -12.32 19.20
C GLU A 175 7.12 -12.25 18.64
N LYS A 176 7.45 -13.20 17.78
CA LYS A 176 8.76 -13.21 17.13
C LYS A 176 8.94 -11.98 16.22
N GLN A 177 7.93 -11.66 15.41
CA GLN A 177 7.97 -10.49 14.54
C GLN A 177 8.11 -9.19 15.33
N TRP A 178 7.33 -9.07 16.43
CA TRP A 178 7.36 -7.90 17.30
C TRP A 178 8.71 -7.73 17.97
N ASN A 179 9.29 -8.81 18.48
CA ASN A 179 10.60 -8.77 19.13
C ASN A 179 11.69 -8.35 18.13
N THR A 180 11.66 -8.87 16.91
CA THR A 180 12.58 -8.45 15.83
C THR A 180 12.44 -6.97 15.51
N PHE A 181 11.22 -6.48 15.39
CA PHE A 181 10.93 -5.05 15.14
C PHE A 181 11.49 -4.17 16.27
N ASN A 182 11.21 -4.52 17.51
CA ASN A 182 11.70 -3.77 18.69
C ASN A 182 13.21 -3.73 18.79
N GLU A 183 13.88 -4.84 18.48
CA GLU A 183 15.35 -4.89 18.46
C GLU A 183 15.94 -4.00 17.38
N THR A 184 15.28 -3.92 16.22
CA THR A 184 15.72 -3.08 15.12
C THR A 184 15.61 -1.60 15.46
N ILE A 185 14.54 -1.20 16.14
CA ILE A 185 14.33 0.21 16.55
C ILE A 185 15.35 0.62 17.60
N LYS A 186 15.64 -0.25 18.59
CA LYS A 186 16.58 0.07 19.66
C LYS A 186 18.03 0.25 19.18
N LYS A 187 18.36 -0.25 17.99
CA LYS A 187 19.71 -0.14 17.41
C LYS A 187 19.93 1.15 16.62
N LYS A 188 18.93 2.00 16.50
CA LYS A 188 18.99 3.33 15.88
C LYS A 188 18.97 4.44 16.90
#